data_84893e5131ec6a3dd898905a79e17d63
#
_entry.id   84893e5131ec6a3dd898905a79e17d63
#
_cell.length_a   1.000
_cell.length_b   1.000
_cell.length_c   1.000
_cell.angle_alpha   90.00
_cell.angle_beta   90.00
_cell.angle_gamma   90.00
#
_symmetry.space_group_name_H-M   'P 1'
#
loop_
_entity.id
_entity.type
_entity.pdbx_description
1 polymer ?
#
loop_
_entity_poly.entity_id
_entity_poly.type
_entity_poly.pdbx_seq_one_letter_code
_entity_poly.pdbx_strand_id
1 'polypeptide(L)'
;QLSSEVRGFKRNADNSWSVTVADLKNNEAEHVIKAKFVFIGAGGAALKLLQESGIPEADDYAGFPVGGQFLVSENPEVVNRHLAKVYGQASVGAPPMSVPHIDTRMLDGKRVVLFGPFATFSTKFLKNGSLWDLLSATTTSNVKPMMDVGLDNFDLVKYLISQVMLSDEERFEALKEYYPQAKKEDWRLWQAGQRVQIIKRDPKEGGVLRLGTEVVSDKDGTIAALLGASPGASTAAPIMLHLMEKVFKDKVSSPEWQAKLKTIIPSYGTKLNGNVEATEQELEYTSRVLQLQYVKPQAADAAPQAELKPQAESKPVADIAL
;
A
#
# COMPACT_ATOMS: atom_id res chain seq x y z
N GLN A 1 -19.20 -5.19 11.69
CA GLN A 1 -19.35 -6.66 11.81
C GLN A 1 -18.00 -7.32 11.57
N LEU A 2 -17.70 -8.38 12.31
CA LEU A 2 -16.55 -9.25 12.09
C LEU A 2 -17.01 -10.55 11.44
N SER A 3 -16.09 -11.26 10.79
CA SER A 3 -16.40 -12.52 10.09
C SER A 3 -17.57 -12.37 9.10
N SER A 4 -17.58 -11.26 8.36
CA SER A 4 -18.61 -10.95 7.40
C SER A 4 -17.94 -10.60 6.08
N GLU A 5 -18.52 -11.08 4.98
CA GLU A 5 -18.02 -10.87 3.63
C GLU A 5 -19.05 -10.12 2.79
N VAL A 6 -18.60 -9.09 2.09
CA VAL A 6 -19.46 -8.39 1.12
C VAL A 6 -19.55 -9.25 -0.14
N ARG A 7 -20.78 -9.57 -0.54
CA ARG A 7 -21.10 -10.39 -1.72
C ARG A 7 -21.54 -9.57 -2.92
N GLY A 8 -21.92 -8.32 -2.73
CA GLY A 8 -22.31 -7.45 -3.84
C GLY A 8 -22.92 -6.14 -3.41
N PHE A 9 -23.14 -5.30 -4.41
CA PHE A 9 -23.71 -3.96 -4.27
C PHE A 9 -24.87 -3.77 -5.26
N LYS A 10 -25.89 -3.06 -4.82
CA LYS A 10 -26.97 -2.60 -5.69
C LYS A 10 -27.28 -1.15 -5.38
N ARG A 11 -27.19 -0.28 -6.39
CA ARG A 11 -27.61 1.11 -6.27
C ARG A 11 -29.14 1.19 -6.27
N ASN A 12 -29.69 1.91 -5.31
CA ASN A 12 -31.15 2.14 -5.19
C ASN A 12 -31.56 3.42 -5.94
N ALA A 13 -32.83 3.56 -6.21
CA ALA A 13 -33.38 4.75 -6.89
C ALA A 13 -33.17 6.07 -6.12
N ASP A 14 -32.99 5.99 -4.80
CA ASP A 14 -32.71 7.12 -3.91
C ASP A 14 -31.22 7.42 -3.76
N ASN A 15 -30.39 6.88 -4.64
CA ASN A 15 -28.89 6.95 -4.59
C ASN A 15 -28.23 6.30 -3.37
N SER A 16 -28.97 5.61 -2.52
CA SER A 16 -28.40 4.75 -1.49
C SER A 16 -27.92 3.42 -2.08
N TRP A 17 -27.18 2.67 -1.30
CA TRP A 17 -26.67 1.34 -1.66
C TRP A 17 -27.30 0.26 -0.81
N SER A 18 -27.68 -0.84 -1.43
CA SER A 18 -27.98 -2.10 -0.77
C SER A 18 -26.72 -2.96 -0.86
N VAL A 19 -26.10 -3.23 0.28
CA VAL A 19 -24.87 -4.04 0.38
C VAL A 19 -25.28 -5.41 0.92
N THR A 20 -25.07 -6.45 0.11
CA THR A 20 -25.30 -7.83 0.51
C THR A 20 -24.08 -8.34 1.28
N VAL A 21 -24.30 -8.83 2.49
CA VAL A 21 -23.26 -9.28 3.41
C VAL A 21 -23.56 -10.69 3.88
N ALA A 22 -22.60 -11.61 3.75
CA ALA A 22 -22.67 -12.97 4.26
C ALA A 22 -22.00 -13.06 5.65
N ASP A 23 -22.65 -13.72 6.60
CA ASP A 23 -22.10 -14.04 7.92
C ASP A 23 -21.35 -15.37 7.83
N LEU A 24 -20.01 -15.32 7.84
CA LEU A 24 -19.14 -16.50 7.71
C LEU A 24 -19.19 -17.42 8.93
N LYS A 25 -19.75 -16.98 10.06
CA LYS A 25 -19.93 -17.80 11.26
C LYS A 25 -21.30 -18.48 11.33
N ASN A 26 -22.23 -18.05 10.50
CA ASN A 26 -23.61 -18.53 10.52
C ASN A 26 -24.01 -19.09 9.14
N ASN A 27 -23.33 -20.14 8.71
CA ASN A 27 -23.59 -20.84 7.44
C ASN A 27 -23.72 -19.91 6.23
N GLU A 28 -22.96 -18.82 6.20
CA GLU A 28 -22.99 -17.80 5.14
C GLU A 28 -24.38 -17.15 4.93
N ALA A 29 -25.19 -17.10 5.99
CA ALA A 29 -26.49 -16.44 5.96
C ALA A 29 -26.34 -15.00 5.49
N GLU A 30 -27.06 -14.65 4.44
CA GLU A 30 -26.99 -13.31 3.83
C GLU A 30 -28.00 -12.36 4.45
N HIS A 31 -27.60 -11.10 4.57
CA HIS A 31 -28.49 -9.99 4.92
C HIS A 31 -28.07 -8.75 4.13
N VAL A 32 -28.99 -7.80 4.02
CA VAL A 32 -28.76 -6.56 3.26
C VAL A 32 -28.65 -5.37 4.22
N ILE A 33 -27.57 -4.60 4.04
CA ILE A 33 -27.36 -3.33 4.75
C ILE A 33 -27.64 -2.19 3.77
N LYS A 34 -28.55 -1.28 4.14
CA LYS A 34 -28.78 -0.03 3.38
C LYS A 34 -27.80 1.04 3.86
N ALA A 35 -27.02 1.62 2.93
CA ALA A 35 -26.01 2.63 3.21
C ALA A 35 -26.18 3.85 2.31
N LYS A 36 -26.00 5.06 2.85
CA LYS A 36 -25.98 6.30 2.07
C LYS A 36 -24.62 6.53 1.38
N PHE A 37 -23.57 5.96 1.95
CA PHE A 37 -22.22 6.00 1.43
C PHE A 37 -21.52 4.67 1.71
N VAL A 38 -20.74 4.20 0.73
CA VAL A 38 -19.90 2.98 0.85
C VAL A 38 -18.45 3.35 0.62
N PHE A 39 -17.58 2.93 1.54
CA PHE A 39 -16.14 2.99 1.33
C PHE A 39 -15.57 1.58 1.19
N ILE A 40 -14.93 1.30 0.06
CA ILE A 40 -14.30 0.03 -0.23
C ILE A 40 -12.82 0.10 0.17
N GLY A 41 -12.51 -0.36 1.39
CA GLY A 41 -11.15 -0.43 1.93
C GLY A 41 -10.62 -1.87 1.99
N ALA A 42 -10.90 -2.68 0.95
CA ALA A 42 -10.69 -4.13 0.94
C ALA A 42 -9.30 -4.59 0.47
N GLY A 43 -8.31 -3.68 0.43
CA GLY A 43 -6.95 -4.03 -0.02
C GLY A 43 -6.94 -4.61 -1.44
N GLY A 44 -6.34 -5.78 -1.64
CA GLY A 44 -6.29 -6.43 -2.96
C GLY A 44 -7.67 -6.74 -3.57
N ALA A 45 -8.72 -6.93 -2.75
CA ALA A 45 -10.07 -7.17 -3.25
C ALA A 45 -10.82 -5.89 -3.67
N ALA A 46 -10.26 -4.70 -3.38
CA ALA A 46 -10.96 -3.44 -3.61
C ALA A 46 -11.31 -3.22 -5.09
N LEU A 47 -10.44 -3.61 -6.02
CA LEU A 47 -10.70 -3.47 -7.45
C LEU A 47 -11.91 -4.29 -7.90
N LYS A 48 -12.01 -5.55 -7.50
CA LYS A 48 -13.15 -6.41 -7.85
C LYS A 48 -14.46 -5.86 -7.30
N LEU A 49 -14.47 -5.49 -6.03
CA LEU A 49 -15.66 -4.88 -5.39
C LEU A 49 -16.05 -3.56 -6.06
N LEU A 50 -15.06 -2.75 -6.49
CA LEU A 50 -15.34 -1.53 -7.23
C LEU A 50 -15.98 -1.83 -8.59
N GLN A 51 -15.48 -2.82 -9.32
CA GLN A 51 -16.09 -3.26 -10.60
C GLN A 51 -17.51 -3.82 -10.39
N GLU A 52 -17.73 -4.61 -9.35
CA GLU A 52 -19.05 -5.14 -8.99
C GLU A 52 -20.07 -4.05 -8.62
N SER A 53 -19.61 -2.89 -8.15
CA SER A 53 -20.49 -1.76 -7.89
C SER A 53 -21.15 -1.18 -9.15
N GLY A 54 -20.56 -1.44 -10.33
CA GLY A 54 -21.08 -1.00 -11.62
C GLY A 54 -20.97 0.49 -11.89
N ILE A 55 -20.13 1.22 -11.14
CA ILE A 55 -19.88 2.64 -11.43
C ILE A 55 -18.98 2.78 -12.66
N PRO A 56 -19.25 3.74 -13.57
CA PRO A 56 -18.46 3.91 -14.80
C PRO A 56 -16.96 4.17 -14.54
N GLU A 57 -16.66 4.84 -13.46
CA GLU A 57 -15.27 5.16 -13.06
C GLU A 57 -14.42 3.92 -12.80
N ALA A 58 -15.01 2.76 -12.55
CA ALA A 58 -14.31 1.49 -12.37
C ALA A 58 -13.68 0.96 -13.66
N ASP A 59 -14.24 1.31 -14.83
CA ASP A 59 -13.83 0.81 -16.15
C ASP A 59 -12.41 1.24 -16.56
N ASP A 60 -11.91 2.31 -15.94
CA ASP A 60 -10.57 2.83 -16.23
C ASP A 60 -9.45 2.11 -15.48
N TYR A 61 -9.81 1.13 -14.63
CA TYR A 61 -8.84 0.50 -13.74
C TYR A 61 -8.68 -0.99 -13.99
N ALA A 62 -7.42 -1.44 -13.88
CA ALA A 62 -7.03 -2.84 -13.80
C ALA A 62 -6.04 -3.03 -12.66
N GLY A 63 -5.74 -4.27 -12.32
CA GLY A 63 -4.81 -4.62 -11.26
C GLY A 63 -3.68 -5.53 -11.75
N PHE A 64 -2.48 -5.28 -11.25
CA PHE A 64 -1.32 -6.13 -11.47
C PHE A 64 -0.84 -6.69 -10.12
N PRO A 65 -1.12 -7.96 -9.81
CA PRO A 65 -0.78 -8.55 -8.52
C PRO A 65 0.71 -8.90 -8.45
N VAL A 66 1.37 -8.38 -7.43
CA VAL A 66 2.76 -8.70 -7.11
C VAL A 66 2.81 -9.16 -5.66
N GLY A 67 3.42 -10.31 -5.43
CA GLY A 67 3.67 -10.82 -4.09
C GLY A 67 5.08 -10.53 -3.61
N GLY A 68 5.34 -10.86 -2.37
CA GLY A 68 6.67 -10.81 -1.78
C GLY A 68 6.92 -12.00 -0.88
N GLN A 69 8.17 -12.42 -0.83
CA GLN A 69 8.68 -13.41 0.11
C GLN A 69 9.82 -12.82 0.90
N PHE A 70 9.99 -13.31 2.12
CA PHE A 70 11.10 -12.94 2.99
C PHE A 70 11.77 -14.18 3.55
N LEU A 71 13.08 -14.12 3.72
CA LEU A 71 13.75 -15.01 4.65
C LEU A 71 13.52 -14.46 6.06
N VAL A 72 13.05 -15.30 6.97
CA VAL A 72 12.69 -14.92 8.34
C VAL A 72 13.45 -15.75 9.33
N SER A 73 14.05 -15.11 10.33
CA SER A 73 14.66 -15.74 11.48
C SER A 73 13.91 -15.38 12.75
N GLU A 74 13.61 -16.39 13.55
CA GLU A 74 13.07 -16.28 14.91
C GLU A 74 14.12 -16.73 15.96
N ASN A 75 15.35 -17.09 15.51
CA ASN A 75 16.41 -17.51 16.43
C ASN A 75 16.80 -16.34 17.34
N PRO A 76 16.72 -16.49 18.69
CA PRO A 76 17.04 -15.42 19.62
C PRO A 76 18.47 -14.86 19.47
N GLU A 77 19.45 -15.67 19.07
CA GLU A 77 20.80 -15.18 18.83
C GLU A 77 20.88 -14.21 17.66
N VAL A 78 20.14 -14.49 16.56
CA VAL A 78 20.06 -13.60 15.40
C VAL A 78 19.28 -12.35 15.76
N VAL A 79 18.10 -12.54 16.37
CA VAL A 79 17.15 -11.46 16.67
C VAL A 79 17.72 -10.46 17.67
N ASN A 80 18.52 -10.89 18.64
CA ASN A 80 19.12 -10.00 19.65
C ASN A 80 20.34 -9.25 19.12
N ARG A 81 20.98 -9.73 18.05
CA ARG A 81 22.13 -9.06 17.42
C ARG A 81 21.73 -7.98 16.43
N HIS A 82 20.58 -8.12 15.76
CA HIS A 82 20.14 -7.19 14.75
C HIS A 82 18.88 -6.47 15.20
N LEU A 83 19.00 -5.18 15.54
CA LEU A 83 17.89 -4.35 16.07
C LEU A 83 17.56 -3.17 15.14
N ALA A 84 18.10 -3.16 13.94
CA ALA A 84 17.98 -2.05 13.01
C ALA A 84 17.17 -2.45 11.77
N LYS A 85 16.87 -1.45 10.94
CA LYS A 85 16.41 -1.60 9.57
C LYS A 85 17.48 -1.06 8.64
N VAL A 86 18.03 -1.92 7.79
CA VAL A 86 19.10 -1.60 6.85
C VAL A 86 18.64 -1.87 5.44
N TYR A 87 18.63 -0.84 4.61
CA TYR A 87 18.36 -0.95 3.18
C TYR A 87 19.69 -1.07 2.41
N GLY A 88 19.68 -1.89 1.38
CA GLY A 88 20.72 -1.90 0.37
C GLY A 88 20.53 -0.83 -0.69
N GLN A 89 21.33 -0.88 -1.71
CA GLN A 89 21.19 -0.10 -2.93
C GLN A 89 20.49 -0.94 -4.00
N ALA A 90 19.60 -0.31 -4.78
CA ALA A 90 18.98 -1.01 -5.90
C ALA A 90 20.06 -1.40 -6.93
N SER A 91 19.98 -2.62 -7.45
CA SER A 91 20.81 -3.01 -8.58
C SER A 91 20.51 -2.12 -9.79
N VAL A 92 21.50 -1.90 -10.63
CA VAL A 92 21.31 -1.09 -11.86
C VAL A 92 20.19 -1.70 -12.70
N GLY A 93 19.16 -0.90 -13.03
CA GLY A 93 17.99 -1.34 -13.79
C GLY A 93 16.87 -2.00 -12.96
N ALA A 94 17.06 -2.24 -11.66
CA ALA A 94 16.01 -2.76 -10.82
C ALA A 94 15.06 -1.63 -10.35
N PRO A 95 13.73 -1.92 -10.22
CA PRO A 95 12.80 -0.95 -9.70
C PRO A 95 13.16 -0.51 -8.27
N PRO A 96 13.04 0.79 -7.91
CA PRO A 96 13.43 1.27 -6.58
C PRO A 96 12.74 0.54 -5.41
N MET A 97 11.54 0.00 -5.64
CA MET A 97 10.75 -0.72 -4.63
C MET A 97 11.22 -2.16 -4.40
N SER A 98 12.15 -2.66 -5.18
CA SER A 98 12.71 -4.02 -5.08
C SER A 98 13.99 -4.08 -4.25
N VAL A 99 14.39 -2.97 -3.63
CA VAL A 99 15.61 -2.91 -2.82
C VAL A 99 15.52 -3.88 -1.65
N PRO A 100 16.41 -4.88 -1.56
CA PRO A 100 16.44 -5.75 -0.41
C PRO A 100 16.77 -4.96 0.85
N HIS A 101 16.20 -5.40 1.96
CA HIS A 101 16.52 -4.86 3.26
C HIS A 101 16.46 -5.95 4.33
N ILE A 102 17.27 -5.78 5.37
CA ILE A 102 17.18 -6.58 6.59
C ILE A 102 16.53 -5.73 7.67
N ASP A 103 15.55 -6.29 8.37
CA ASP A 103 14.62 -5.51 9.19
C ASP A 103 14.17 -6.31 10.42
N THR A 104 14.28 -5.71 11.59
CA THR A 104 13.72 -6.29 12.81
C THR A 104 12.29 -5.80 13.00
N ARG A 105 11.37 -6.74 13.21
CA ARG A 105 9.95 -6.46 13.42
C ARG A 105 9.37 -7.19 14.62
N MET A 106 8.31 -6.62 15.18
CA MET A 106 7.44 -7.30 16.13
C MET A 106 6.23 -7.86 15.36
N LEU A 107 6.10 -9.18 15.30
CA LEU A 107 4.98 -9.88 14.66
C LEU A 107 4.33 -10.78 15.70
N ASP A 108 3.03 -10.59 15.92
CA ASP A 108 2.25 -11.34 16.90
C ASP A 108 2.92 -11.39 18.29
N GLY A 109 3.49 -10.26 18.74
CA GLY A 109 4.18 -10.14 20.02
C GLY A 109 5.59 -10.74 20.07
N LYS A 110 6.08 -11.31 18.96
CA LYS A 110 7.42 -11.88 18.85
C LYS A 110 8.32 -10.99 17.99
N ARG A 111 9.55 -10.81 18.43
CA ARG A 111 10.56 -10.15 17.62
C ARG A 111 11.12 -11.15 16.60
N VAL A 112 11.19 -10.71 15.34
CA VAL A 112 11.75 -11.47 14.22
C VAL A 112 12.66 -10.60 13.38
N VAL A 113 13.59 -11.21 12.67
CA VAL A 113 14.40 -10.53 11.63
C VAL A 113 13.96 -11.05 10.27
N LEU A 114 13.69 -10.11 9.35
CA LEU A 114 13.28 -10.42 7.98
C LEU A 114 14.31 -9.88 7.01
N PHE A 115 14.58 -10.63 5.94
CA PHE A 115 15.37 -10.20 4.81
C PHE A 115 14.59 -10.36 3.50
N GLY A 116 14.55 -9.33 2.69
CA GLY A 116 13.85 -9.27 1.41
C GLY A 116 13.33 -7.85 1.13
N PRO A 117 12.28 -7.67 0.33
CA PRO A 117 11.44 -8.70 -0.29
C PRO A 117 12.08 -9.36 -1.51
N PHE A 118 11.80 -10.63 -1.72
CA PHE A 118 11.93 -11.29 -3.00
C PHE A 118 10.59 -11.20 -3.71
N ALA A 119 10.56 -10.59 -4.89
CA ALA A 119 9.30 -10.41 -5.61
C ALA A 119 8.78 -11.75 -6.14
N THR A 120 7.47 -11.93 -6.07
CA THR A 120 6.77 -13.08 -6.65
C THR A 120 5.60 -12.59 -7.49
N PHE A 121 5.19 -13.41 -8.43
CA PHE A 121 3.99 -13.18 -9.21
C PHE A 121 2.94 -14.23 -8.88
N SER A 122 1.70 -13.81 -8.79
CA SER A 122 0.54 -14.70 -8.65
C SER A 122 -0.67 -14.02 -9.29
N THR A 123 -1.60 -14.78 -9.80
CA THR A 123 -2.88 -14.26 -10.28
C THR A 123 -3.86 -13.95 -9.15
N LYS A 124 -3.51 -14.30 -7.91
CA LYS A 124 -4.31 -13.98 -6.72
C LYS A 124 -4.15 -12.52 -6.33
N PHE A 125 -5.22 -11.86 -5.94
CA PHE A 125 -5.20 -10.49 -5.42
C PHE A 125 -4.97 -10.44 -3.91
N LEU A 126 -5.27 -11.51 -3.20
CA LEU A 126 -5.05 -11.68 -1.77
C LEU A 126 -4.22 -12.94 -1.51
N LYS A 127 -3.52 -12.99 -0.38
CA LYS A 127 -2.75 -14.18 0.05
C LYS A 127 -3.59 -15.46 0.00
N ASN A 128 -4.81 -15.38 0.49
CA ASN A 128 -5.79 -16.48 0.52
C ASN A 128 -6.88 -16.31 -0.56
N GLY A 129 -6.60 -15.51 -1.61
CA GLY A 129 -7.52 -15.30 -2.73
C GLY A 129 -7.52 -16.45 -3.73
N SER A 130 -8.29 -16.27 -4.80
CA SER A 130 -8.44 -17.21 -5.89
C SER A 130 -7.42 -17.00 -7.01
N LEU A 131 -6.96 -18.07 -7.64
CA LEU A 131 -6.17 -17.99 -8.88
C LEU A 131 -6.94 -17.35 -10.05
N TRP A 132 -8.26 -17.26 -9.93
CA TRP A 132 -9.13 -16.60 -10.90
C TRP A 132 -9.26 -15.09 -10.69
N ASP A 133 -8.68 -14.51 -9.63
CA ASP A 133 -8.87 -13.09 -9.30
C ASP A 133 -8.45 -12.17 -10.44
N LEU A 134 -7.26 -12.35 -10.99
CA LEU A 134 -6.77 -11.53 -12.11
C LEU A 134 -7.65 -11.69 -13.35
N LEU A 135 -8.01 -12.93 -13.70
CA LEU A 135 -8.83 -13.19 -14.88
C LEU A 135 -10.25 -12.63 -14.73
N SER A 136 -10.86 -12.80 -13.56
CA SER A 136 -12.22 -12.27 -13.29
C SER A 136 -12.26 -10.75 -13.19
N ALA A 137 -11.15 -10.08 -12.88
CA ALA A 137 -11.03 -8.62 -12.88
C ALA A 137 -10.63 -8.04 -14.25
N THR A 138 -10.32 -8.90 -15.23
CA THR A 138 -10.00 -8.48 -16.60
C THR A 138 -11.29 -8.33 -17.39
N THR A 139 -11.50 -7.15 -17.96
CA THR A 139 -12.67 -6.76 -18.73
C THR A 139 -12.26 -6.32 -20.13
N THR A 140 -13.23 -6.16 -21.04
CA THR A 140 -12.98 -5.62 -22.39
C THR A 140 -12.46 -4.19 -22.34
N SER A 141 -12.80 -3.43 -21.30
CA SER A 141 -12.38 -2.04 -21.12
C SER A 141 -10.93 -1.94 -20.63
N ASN A 142 -10.44 -2.87 -19.80
CA ASN A 142 -9.13 -2.76 -19.16
C ASN A 142 -8.04 -3.70 -19.74
N VAL A 143 -8.40 -4.67 -20.59
CA VAL A 143 -7.43 -5.61 -21.18
C VAL A 143 -6.37 -4.89 -22.02
N LYS A 144 -6.77 -3.89 -22.82
CA LYS A 144 -5.81 -3.12 -23.62
C LYS A 144 -4.84 -2.33 -22.76
N PRO A 145 -5.25 -1.51 -21.78
CA PRO A 145 -4.35 -0.88 -20.81
C PRO A 145 -3.40 -1.86 -20.12
N MET A 146 -3.84 -3.07 -19.78
CA MET A 146 -2.97 -4.10 -19.19
C MET A 146 -1.87 -4.56 -20.16
N MET A 147 -2.21 -4.74 -21.45
CA MET A 147 -1.24 -5.11 -22.47
C MET A 147 -0.23 -3.98 -22.71
N ASP A 148 -0.69 -2.73 -22.82
CA ASP A 148 0.17 -1.55 -22.99
C ASP A 148 1.20 -1.47 -21.85
N VAL A 149 0.75 -1.59 -20.58
CA VAL A 149 1.64 -1.60 -19.41
C VAL A 149 2.65 -2.74 -19.46
N GLY A 150 2.24 -3.95 -19.89
CA GLY A 150 3.14 -5.10 -20.00
C GLY A 150 4.25 -4.88 -21.02
N LEU A 151 3.95 -4.23 -22.14
CA LEU A 151 4.92 -3.90 -23.19
C LEU A 151 5.84 -2.74 -22.78
N ASP A 152 5.28 -1.69 -22.20
CA ASP A 152 6.02 -0.48 -21.82
C ASP A 152 6.93 -0.71 -20.59
N ASN A 153 6.64 -1.73 -19.78
CA ASN A 153 7.43 -2.08 -18.60
C ASN A 153 8.11 -3.45 -18.73
N PHE A 154 8.62 -3.75 -19.92
CA PHE A 154 9.24 -5.05 -20.21
C PHE A 154 10.40 -5.40 -19.26
N ASP A 155 11.20 -4.41 -18.85
CA ASP A 155 12.29 -4.61 -17.89
C ASP A 155 11.77 -5.02 -16.50
N LEU A 156 10.63 -4.45 -16.07
CA LEU A 156 9.95 -4.88 -14.84
C LEU A 156 9.47 -6.33 -14.95
N VAL A 157 8.87 -6.69 -16.07
CA VAL A 157 8.41 -8.08 -16.32
C VAL A 157 9.59 -9.04 -16.26
N LYS A 158 10.70 -8.70 -16.92
CA LYS A 158 11.94 -9.50 -16.92
C LYS A 158 12.52 -9.65 -15.53
N TYR A 159 12.56 -8.55 -14.75
CA TYR A 159 12.96 -8.58 -13.36
C TYR A 159 12.07 -9.49 -12.52
N LEU A 160 10.75 -9.40 -12.63
CA LEU A 160 9.83 -10.25 -11.88
C LEU A 160 10.02 -11.74 -12.22
N ILE A 161 10.23 -12.06 -13.49
CA ILE A 161 10.55 -13.44 -13.91
C ILE A 161 11.84 -13.92 -13.23
N SER A 162 12.90 -13.11 -13.25
CA SER A 162 14.16 -13.47 -12.59
C SER A 162 13.99 -13.72 -11.09
N GLN A 163 13.17 -12.91 -10.42
CA GLN A 163 12.90 -13.06 -8.99
C GLN A 163 12.12 -14.32 -8.65
N VAL A 164 11.15 -14.68 -9.49
CA VAL A 164 10.36 -15.92 -9.32
C VAL A 164 11.23 -17.16 -9.50
N MET A 165 12.26 -17.08 -10.35
CA MET A 165 13.18 -18.18 -10.66
C MET A 165 14.31 -18.35 -9.64
N LEU A 166 14.49 -17.44 -8.69
CA LEU A 166 15.52 -17.56 -7.65
C LEU A 166 15.35 -18.87 -6.87
N SER A 167 16.44 -19.59 -6.72
CA SER A 167 16.53 -20.74 -5.83
C SER A 167 16.65 -20.29 -4.36
N ASP A 168 16.42 -21.20 -3.44
CA ASP A 168 16.60 -20.92 -2.00
C ASP A 168 18.06 -20.61 -1.66
N GLU A 169 19.00 -21.19 -2.40
CA GLU A 169 20.43 -20.93 -2.25
C GLU A 169 20.77 -19.50 -2.66
N GLU A 170 20.29 -19.05 -3.81
CA GLU A 170 20.53 -17.68 -4.29
C GLU A 170 19.92 -16.64 -3.36
N ARG A 171 18.73 -16.90 -2.80
CA ARG A 171 18.13 -16.02 -1.77
C ARG A 171 18.97 -15.98 -0.51
N PHE A 172 19.55 -17.11 -0.11
CA PHE A 172 20.39 -17.18 1.08
C PHE A 172 21.76 -16.50 0.87
N GLU A 173 22.37 -16.63 -0.30
CA GLU A 173 23.59 -15.90 -0.63
C GLU A 173 23.35 -14.37 -0.65
N ALA A 174 22.21 -13.90 -1.18
CA ALA A 174 21.83 -12.50 -1.09
C ALA A 174 21.69 -12.00 0.36
N LEU A 175 21.17 -12.83 1.28
CA LEU A 175 21.16 -12.51 2.71
C LEU A 175 22.54 -12.33 3.30
N LYS A 176 23.52 -13.17 2.91
CA LYS A 176 24.89 -13.10 3.42
C LYS A 176 25.61 -11.79 3.08
N GLU A 177 25.20 -11.11 2.01
CA GLU A 177 25.73 -9.77 1.69
C GLU A 177 25.38 -8.75 2.80
N TYR A 178 24.25 -8.94 3.50
CA TYR A 178 23.78 -8.08 4.58
C TYR A 178 24.11 -8.63 5.98
N TYR A 179 24.14 -9.93 6.10
CA TYR A 179 24.39 -10.63 7.37
C TYR A 179 25.36 -11.79 7.13
N PRO A 180 26.69 -11.52 7.04
CA PRO A 180 27.69 -12.53 6.67
C PRO A 180 27.75 -13.76 7.58
N GLN A 181 27.30 -13.62 8.85
CA GLN A 181 27.27 -14.72 9.82
C GLN A 181 26.00 -15.55 9.75
N ALA A 182 25.13 -15.33 8.75
CA ALA A 182 23.90 -16.10 8.59
C ALA A 182 24.20 -17.61 8.47
N LYS A 183 23.42 -18.41 9.18
CA LYS A 183 23.40 -19.87 9.08
C LYS A 183 22.06 -20.28 8.47
N LYS A 184 22.06 -21.14 7.48
CA LYS A 184 20.87 -21.49 6.69
C LYS A 184 19.75 -22.08 7.55
N GLU A 185 20.10 -22.84 8.57
CA GLU A 185 19.19 -23.45 9.53
C GLU A 185 18.38 -22.46 10.38
N ASP A 186 18.87 -21.22 10.50
CA ASP A 186 18.20 -20.15 11.28
C ASP A 186 17.12 -19.40 10.47
N TRP A 187 17.03 -19.64 9.16
CA TRP A 187 16.19 -18.87 8.25
C TRP A 187 15.23 -19.77 7.48
N ARG A 188 14.00 -19.32 7.41
CA ARG A 188 12.95 -19.96 6.60
C ARG A 188 12.32 -18.97 5.64
N LEU A 189 11.92 -19.47 4.46
CA LEU A 189 11.19 -18.67 3.51
C LEU A 189 9.74 -18.47 4.00
N TRP A 190 9.29 -17.22 3.99
CA TRP A 190 7.94 -16.85 4.40
C TRP A 190 7.23 -16.05 3.32
N GLN A 191 6.06 -16.51 2.92
CA GLN A 191 5.20 -15.82 1.98
C GLN A 191 4.51 -14.65 2.68
N ALA A 192 4.78 -13.44 2.22
CA ALA A 192 4.03 -12.24 2.61
C ALA A 192 2.67 -12.17 1.88
N GLY A 193 2.00 -11.04 1.97
CA GLY A 193 0.74 -10.80 1.24
C GLY A 193 0.95 -10.51 -0.24
N GLN A 194 -0.16 -10.26 -0.92
CA GLN A 194 -0.19 -9.77 -2.29
C GLN A 194 -0.39 -8.26 -2.30
N ARG A 195 0.19 -7.62 -3.29
CA ARG A 195 0.04 -6.21 -3.60
C ARG A 195 -0.60 -6.13 -4.99
N VAL A 196 -1.74 -5.47 -5.10
CA VAL A 196 -2.36 -5.20 -6.40
C VAL A 196 -1.97 -3.78 -6.81
N GLN A 197 -1.04 -3.68 -7.76
CA GLN A 197 -0.66 -2.39 -8.34
C GLN A 197 -1.74 -1.93 -9.31
N ILE A 198 -1.96 -0.63 -9.35
CA ILE A 198 -2.98 -0.03 -10.20
C ILE A 198 -2.46 0.08 -11.63
N ILE A 199 -3.23 -0.40 -12.58
CA ILE A 199 -3.12 -0.03 -13.97
C ILE A 199 -4.30 0.89 -14.26
N LYS A 200 -4.01 2.08 -14.76
CA LYS A 200 -5.02 3.07 -15.12
C LYS A 200 -5.00 3.32 -16.61
N ARG A 201 -6.18 3.42 -17.22
CA ARG A 201 -6.29 3.88 -18.60
C ARG A 201 -5.87 5.35 -18.68
N ASP A 202 -4.99 5.64 -19.61
CA ASP A 202 -4.59 7.01 -19.95
C ASP A 202 -4.97 7.31 -21.39
N PRO A 203 -5.62 8.47 -21.69
CA PRO A 203 -6.01 8.83 -23.04
C PRO A 203 -4.87 8.99 -24.03
N LYS A 204 -3.65 9.27 -23.56
CA LYS A 204 -2.45 9.50 -24.39
C LYS A 204 -1.55 8.28 -24.46
N GLU A 205 -1.34 7.63 -23.30
CA GLU A 205 -0.38 6.54 -23.15
C GLU A 205 -1.03 5.15 -23.22
N GLY A 206 -2.38 5.08 -23.32
CA GLY A 206 -3.13 3.83 -23.36
C GLY A 206 -3.30 3.21 -21.97
N GLY A 207 -2.25 2.61 -21.41
CA GLY A 207 -2.21 2.10 -20.04
C GLY A 207 -1.02 2.61 -19.25
N VAL A 208 -1.22 2.99 -18.00
CA VAL A 208 -0.15 3.48 -17.11
C VAL A 208 -0.14 2.69 -15.82
N LEU A 209 1.03 2.17 -15.43
CA LEU A 209 1.25 1.55 -14.13
C LEU A 209 1.42 2.64 -13.07
N ARG A 210 0.46 2.73 -12.14
CA ARG A 210 0.50 3.67 -11.02
C ARG A 210 1.09 2.98 -9.79
N LEU A 211 2.11 3.61 -9.23
CA LEU A 211 2.68 3.21 -7.95
C LEU A 211 2.01 4.01 -6.84
N GLY A 212 1.74 3.36 -5.71
CA GLY A 212 1.07 4.01 -4.58
C GLY A 212 -0.40 3.64 -4.44
N THR A 213 -1.19 4.58 -3.97
CA THR A 213 -2.63 4.43 -3.71
C THR A 213 -3.42 5.49 -4.46
N GLU A 214 -4.64 5.16 -4.85
CA GLU A 214 -5.57 6.08 -5.51
C GLU A 214 -6.98 5.93 -4.94
N VAL A 215 -7.64 7.05 -4.66
CA VAL A 215 -9.05 7.09 -4.25
C VAL A 215 -9.92 7.30 -5.48
N VAL A 216 -10.69 6.28 -5.81
CA VAL A 216 -11.69 6.31 -6.90
C VAL A 216 -13.06 6.49 -6.29
N SER A 217 -13.86 7.42 -6.80
CA SER A 217 -15.24 7.65 -6.33
C SER A 217 -16.16 7.89 -7.51
N ASP A 218 -17.44 7.52 -7.35
CA ASP A 218 -18.47 7.90 -8.31
C ASP A 218 -18.66 9.42 -8.32
N LYS A 219 -19.24 9.92 -9.40
CA LYS A 219 -19.52 11.37 -9.59
C LYS A 219 -20.47 11.94 -8.54
N ASP A 220 -21.34 11.10 -7.98
CA ASP A 220 -22.36 11.52 -7.02
C ASP A 220 -21.85 11.47 -5.57
N GLY A 221 -20.63 10.98 -5.33
CA GLY A 221 -20.01 10.90 -4.01
C GLY A 221 -20.71 9.92 -3.07
N THR A 222 -21.28 8.83 -3.60
CA THR A 222 -22.04 7.84 -2.82
C THR A 222 -21.25 6.55 -2.58
N ILE A 223 -20.20 6.31 -3.36
CA ILE A 223 -19.26 5.20 -3.17
C ILE A 223 -17.84 5.66 -3.49
N ALA A 224 -16.88 5.17 -2.75
CA ALA A 224 -15.47 5.35 -3.04
C ALA A 224 -14.68 4.08 -2.71
N ALA A 225 -13.58 3.87 -3.42
CA ALA A 225 -12.66 2.78 -3.19
C ALA A 225 -11.22 3.31 -3.04
N LEU A 226 -10.46 2.68 -2.16
CA LEU A 226 -9.01 2.85 -2.09
C LEU A 226 -8.35 1.70 -2.87
N LEU A 227 -7.75 2.04 -4.01
CA LEU A 227 -6.99 1.12 -4.83
C LEU A 227 -5.49 1.26 -4.58
N GLY A 228 -4.71 0.26 -5.01
CA GLY A 228 -3.26 0.23 -4.89
C GLY A 228 -2.78 -0.33 -3.56
N ALA A 229 -1.49 -0.14 -3.28
CA ALA A 229 -0.88 -0.90 -2.22
C ALA A 229 -0.08 -0.04 -1.23
N SER A 230 1.03 0.53 -1.58
CA SER A 230 1.97 1.13 -0.63
C SER A 230 2.40 2.53 -1.08
N PRO A 231 2.58 3.46 -0.16
CA PRO A 231 2.42 3.37 1.28
C PRO A 231 0.95 3.38 1.71
N GLY A 232 0.58 2.59 2.71
CA GLY A 232 -0.80 2.48 3.20
C GLY A 232 -0.93 2.87 4.68
N ALA A 233 -0.21 2.16 5.56
CA ALA A 233 -0.35 2.37 7.00
C ALA A 233 0.08 3.78 7.44
N SER A 234 1.23 4.27 6.96
CA SER A 234 1.75 5.61 7.31
C SER A 234 0.96 6.77 6.68
N THR A 235 0.19 6.50 5.63
CA THR A 235 -0.59 7.50 4.89
C THR A 235 -2.09 7.35 5.08
N ALA A 236 -2.54 6.46 5.97
CA ALA A 236 -3.96 6.20 6.18
C ALA A 236 -4.75 7.45 6.56
N ALA A 237 -4.24 8.25 7.52
CA ALA A 237 -4.91 9.47 7.96
C ALA A 237 -5.03 10.52 6.84
N PRO A 238 -3.95 10.93 6.14
CA PRO A 238 -4.06 11.86 5.02
C PRO A 238 -4.92 11.33 3.87
N ILE A 239 -4.90 10.02 3.56
CA ILE A 239 -5.79 9.43 2.55
C ILE A 239 -7.26 9.61 2.95
N MET A 240 -7.60 9.37 4.22
CA MET A 240 -8.98 9.54 4.70
C MET A 240 -9.39 11.01 4.73
N LEU A 241 -8.51 11.93 5.07
CA LEU A 241 -8.77 13.37 4.98
C LEU A 241 -9.06 13.78 3.54
N HIS A 242 -8.21 13.36 2.60
CA HIS A 242 -8.42 13.61 1.17
C HIS A 242 -9.75 13.02 0.65
N LEU A 243 -10.08 11.79 1.07
CA LEU A 243 -11.38 11.19 0.76
C LEU A 243 -12.54 12.06 1.25
N MET A 244 -12.47 12.53 2.50
CA MET A 244 -13.50 13.36 3.09
C MET A 244 -13.65 14.70 2.36
N GLU A 245 -12.55 15.34 2.01
CA GLU A 245 -12.52 16.58 1.23
C GLU A 245 -13.09 16.41 -0.17
N LYS A 246 -12.85 15.27 -0.81
CA LYS A 246 -13.34 14.94 -2.13
C LYS A 246 -14.84 14.63 -2.13
N VAL A 247 -15.29 13.78 -1.22
CA VAL A 247 -16.64 13.20 -1.21
C VAL A 247 -17.63 14.04 -0.40
N PHE A 248 -17.18 14.62 0.72
CA PHE A 248 -18.02 15.37 1.66
C PHE A 248 -17.63 16.86 1.72
N LYS A 249 -17.22 17.42 0.59
CA LYS A 249 -16.67 18.78 0.48
C LYS A 249 -17.47 19.82 1.25
N ASP A 250 -18.80 19.87 1.08
CA ASP A 250 -19.67 20.87 1.75
C ASP A 250 -19.67 20.71 3.26
N LYS A 251 -19.61 19.46 3.75
CA LYS A 251 -19.54 19.18 5.18
C LYS A 251 -18.18 19.56 5.75
N VAL A 252 -17.11 19.11 5.10
CA VAL A 252 -15.74 19.38 5.55
C VAL A 252 -15.46 20.88 5.60
N SER A 253 -16.03 21.67 4.68
CA SER A 253 -15.90 23.14 4.65
C SER A 253 -16.71 23.85 5.74
N SER A 254 -17.63 23.16 6.44
CA SER A 254 -18.43 23.79 7.48
C SER A 254 -17.62 24.11 8.74
N PRO A 255 -17.93 25.20 9.46
CA PRO A 255 -17.23 25.56 10.70
C PRO A 255 -17.24 24.45 11.76
N GLU A 256 -18.34 23.68 11.84
CA GLU A 256 -18.48 22.57 12.78
C GLU A 256 -17.47 21.46 12.48
N TRP A 257 -17.36 21.04 11.22
CA TRP A 257 -16.42 20.00 10.82
C TRP A 257 -14.97 20.47 10.90
N GLN A 258 -14.71 21.71 10.54
CA GLN A 258 -13.37 22.29 10.68
C GLN A 258 -12.92 22.32 12.16
N ALA A 259 -13.80 22.71 13.07
CA ALA A 259 -13.52 22.68 14.51
C ALA A 259 -13.28 21.24 14.99
N LYS A 260 -14.11 20.28 14.53
CA LYS A 260 -13.96 18.87 14.88
C LYS A 260 -12.65 18.30 14.37
N LEU A 261 -12.27 18.57 13.12
CA LEU A 261 -11.01 18.13 12.53
C LEU A 261 -9.81 18.66 13.31
N LYS A 262 -9.79 19.93 13.69
CA LYS A 262 -8.73 20.53 14.53
C LYS A 262 -8.69 19.94 15.94
N THR A 263 -9.82 19.46 16.47
CA THR A 263 -9.85 18.76 17.76
C THR A 263 -9.20 17.37 17.65
N ILE A 264 -9.45 16.67 16.53
CA ILE A 264 -8.91 15.32 16.29
C ILE A 264 -7.43 15.39 15.87
N ILE A 265 -7.08 16.36 15.03
CA ILE A 265 -5.75 16.57 14.47
C ILE A 265 -5.38 18.04 14.74
N PRO A 266 -4.67 18.36 15.85
CA PRO A 266 -4.36 19.74 16.22
C PRO A 266 -3.61 20.53 15.14
N SER A 267 -2.75 19.84 14.36
CA SER A 267 -2.01 20.41 13.23
C SER A 267 -2.79 20.47 11.91
N TYR A 268 -4.10 20.11 11.91
CA TYR A 268 -4.91 20.15 10.69
C TYR A 268 -4.92 21.53 10.02
N GLY A 269 -4.54 21.57 8.75
CA GLY A 269 -4.41 22.79 7.96
C GLY A 269 -3.09 23.55 8.18
N THR A 270 -2.18 23.04 9.02
CA THR A 270 -0.84 23.62 9.23
C THR A 270 0.17 22.92 8.32
N LYS A 271 0.91 23.70 7.52
CA LYS A 271 2.01 23.17 6.72
C LYS A 271 3.24 23.00 7.62
N LEU A 272 3.60 21.75 7.90
CA LEU A 272 4.78 21.41 8.72
C LEU A 272 6.09 21.47 7.91
N ASN A 273 6.07 21.09 6.64
CA ASN A 273 7.26 21.13 5.78
C ASN A 273 7.83 22.54 5.67
N GLY A 274 9.12 22.68 6.02
CA GLY A 274 9.82 23.96 6.06
C GLY A 274 9.54 24.81 7.31
N ASN A 275 8.71 24.33 8.24
CA ASN A 275 8.47 24.96 9.54
C ASN A 275 9.03 24.06 10.65
N VAL A 276 10.31 24.25 10.98
CA VAL A 276 11.04 23.41 11.94
C VAL A 276 10.40 23.48 13.33
N GLU A 277 10.05 24.69 13.78
CA GLU A 277 9.46 24.90 15.11
C GLU A 277 8.11 24.17 15.26
N ALA A 278 7.19 24.35 14.31
CA ALA A 278 5.90 23.65 14.34
C ALA A 278 6.07 22.13 14.24
N THR A 279 7.04 21.65 13.46
CA THR A 279 7.35 20.22 13.35
C THR A 279 7.87 19.66 14.68
N GLU A 280 8.78 20.36 15.34
CA GLU A 280 9.31 19.96 16.65
C GLU A 280 8.21 19.93 17.73
N GLN A 281 7.34 20.93 17.77
CA GLN A 281 6.21 20.98 18.69
C GLN A 281 5.25 19.79 18.48
N GLU A 282 4.96 19.45 17.23
CA GLU A 282 4.10 18.31 16.88
C GLU A 282 4.74 16.97 17.25
N LEU A 283 6.04 16.82 17.00
CA LEU A 283 6.79 15.61 17.37
C LEU A 283 6.86 15.42 18.88
N GLU A 284 7.10 16.51 19.65
CA GLU A 284 7.10 16.48 21.11
C GLU A 284 5.71 16.12 21.65
N TYR A 285 4.66 16.75 21.13
CA TYR A 285 3.27 16.48 21.51
C TYR A 285 2.89 15.02 21.24
N THR A 286 3.10 14.53 20.02
CA THR A 286 2.72 13.17 19.63
C THR A 286 3.54 12.12 20.37
N SER A 287 4.84 12.36 20.58
CA SER A 287 5.69 11.47 21.37
C SER A 287 5.21 11.34 22.80
N ARG A 288 4.83 12.47 23.43
CA ARG A 288 4.28 12.46 24.79
C ARG A 288 2.96 11.69 24.87
N VAL A 289 2.04 11.91 23.91
CA VAL A 289 0.74 11.21 23.87
C VAL A 289 0.92 9.71 23.67
N LEU A 290 1.86 9.31 22.82
CA LEU A 290 2.15 7.91 22.50
C LEU A 290 3.12 7.25 23.49
N GLN A 291 3.59 7.99 24.53
CA GLN A 291 4.59 7.52 25.49
C GLN A 291 5.89 7.03 24.84
N LEU A 292 6.31 7.73 23.78
CA LEU A 292 7.55 7.50 23.08
C LEU A 292 8.66 8.41 23.64
N GLN A 293 9.90 7.95 23.56
CA GLN A 293 11.05 8.81 23.80
C GLN A 293 11.23 9.77 22.60
N TYR A 294 11.22 11.07 22.90
CA TYR A 294 11.58 12.11 21.95
C TYR A 294 12.90 12.75 22.37
N VAL A 295 13.89 12.67 21.49
CA VAL A 295 15.16 13.36 21.67
C VAL A 295 15.21 14.49 20.67
N LYS A 296 15.21 15.74 21.17
CA LYS A 296 15.31 16.91 20.32
C LYS A 296 16.69 16.91 19.62
N PRO A 297 16.75 17.02 18.28
CA PRO A 297 18.02 17.11 17.59
C PRO A 297 18.83 18.32 18.08
N GLN A 298 20.09 18.12 18.42
CA GLN A 298 20.99 19.23 18.76
C GLN A 298 21.48 19.88 17.47
N ALA A 299 21.57 21.19 17.44
CA ALA A 299 22.00 21.97 16.26
C ALA A 299 23.42 21.63 15.76
N ALA A 300 24.21 20.93 16.56
CA ALA A 300 25.58 20.48 16.21
C ALA A 300 25.63 19.21 15.35
N ASP A 301 24.53 18.47 15.24
CA ASP A 301 24.47 17.20 14.50
C ASP A 301 24.07 17.37 13.03
N ALA A 302 23.98 18.59 12.53
CA ALA A 302 23.91 18.85 11.09
C ALA A 302 25.29 18.54 10.47
N ALA A 303 25.53 17.26 10.21
CA ALA A 303 26.64 16.87 9.35
C ALA A 303 26.58 17.68 8.05
N PRO A 304 27.74 18.14 7.51
CA PRO A 304 27.74 18.84 6.23
C PRO A 304 26.99 17.97 5.22
N GLN A 305 25.98 18.54 4.58
CA GLN A 305 25.26 17.87 3.52
C GLN A 305 26.30 17.36 2.50
N ALA A 306 26.52 16.05 2.46
CA ALA A 306 27.29 15.48 1.39
C ALA A 306 26.58 15.91 0.09
N GLU A 307 27.30 16.63 -0.78
CA GLU A 307 26.80 17.00 -2.10
C GLU A 307 26.29 15.72 -2.76
N LEU A 308 24.97 15.57 -2.81
CA LEU A 308 24.31 14.54 -3.60
C LEU A 308 24.71 14.82 -5.04
N LYS A 309 25.63 14.02 -5.58
CA LYS A 309 25.89 14.03 -7.02
C LYS A 309 24.53 13.88 -7.71
N PRO A 310 24.22 14.70 -8.72
CA PRO A 310 22.96 14.60 -9.42
C PRO A 310 22.79 13.16 -9.92
N GLN A 311 21.79 12.47 -9.40
CA GLN A 311 21.35 11.21 -9.96
C GLN A 311 20.92 11.51 -11.40
N ALA A 312 21.39 10.68 -12.34
CA ALA A 312 20.93 10.75 -13.72
C ALA A 312 19.40 10.78 -13.70
N GLU A 313 18.82 11.74 -14.41
CA GLU A 313 17.39 12.03 -14.46
C GLU A 313 16.60 10.74 -14.70
N SER A 314 16.11 10.15 -13.65
CA SER A 314 14.98 9.25 -13.75
C SER A 314 13.79 10.11 -14.22
N LYS A 315 13.10 9.66 -15.28
CA LYS A 315 11.84 10.29 -15.73
C LYS A 315 11.02 10.69 -14.51
N PRO A 316 10.49 11.91 -14.44
CA PRO A 316 9.80 12.39 -13.25
C PRO A 316 8.70 11.41 -12.87
N VAL A 317 8.77 10.90 -11.67
CA VAL A 317 7.61 10.26 -11.03
C VAL A 317 6.56 11.35 -11.03
N ALA A 318 5.49 11.15 -11.80
CA ALA A 318 4.39 12.08 -11.88
C ALA A 318 4.01 12.52 -10.46
N ASP A 319 3.91 13.83 -10.28
CA ASP A 319 3.62 14.48 -9.02
C ASP A 319 2.61 13.69 -8.21
N ILE A 320 3.03 13.29 -7.01
CA ILE A 320 2.10 12.88 -5.98
C ILE A 320 1.35 14.17 -5.60
N ALA A 321 0.26 14.45 -6.31
CA ALA A 321 -0.70 15.43 -5.88
C ALA A 321 -1.33 14.85 -4.59
N LEU A 322 -0.85 15.34 -3.45
CA LEU A 322 -1.51 15.22 -2.16
C LEU A 322 -2.80 16.01 -2.19
#